data_8a10d7f1485540d7be7c7a81aff4c074
#
_entry.id   8a10d7f1485540d7be7c7a81aff4c074
#
_cell.length_a   1.000
_cell.length_b   1.000
_cell.length_c   1.000
_cell.angle_alpha   90.00
_cell.angle_beta   90.00
_cell.angle_gamma   90.00
#
_symmetry.space_group_name_H-M   'P 1'
#
loop_
_entity.id
_entity.type
_entity.pdbx_description
1 polymer ?
#
loop_
_entity_poly.entity_id
_entity_poly.type
_entity_poly.pdbx_seq_one_letter_code
_entity_poly.pdbx_strand_id
1 'polypeptide(L)'
;METYTNEFHNKHTYIKIDDIEKVNLSDLEALAKDRPLQIGIYSDQLDLIEFLKKADFILKRKCYEVEATEKDLKKPLEPTKSKGKLTKKGEEAFEKAAALVFAYYKRTHESVSSLTVGLEQFKEILPEKAFYYEEKGQVLMTALLENEEIAYLGGLDDSVEDDFINDLLVYLFKNYQEIFFEADNTDPLATRLRGKFISEAEISYDTYVKAKLKK
;
A
#
# COMPACT_ATOMS: atom_id res chain seq x y z
N MET A 1 -8.05 21.50 -13.33
CA MET A 1 -8.33 20.07 -13.08
C MET A 1 -7.82 19.27 -14.26
N GLU A 2 -7.04 18.25 -14.01
CA GLU A 2 -6.53 17.30 -15.00
C GLU A 2 -7.16 15.92 -14.75
N THR A 3 -7.24 15.09 -15.80
CA THR A 3 -7.74 13.71 -15.70
C THR A 3 -6.74 12.75 -16.33
N TYR A 4 -6.58 11.57 -15.72
CA TYR A 4 -5.71 10.52 -16.25
C TYR A 4 -6.27 9.13 -15.92
N THR A 5 -5.68 8.10 -16.51
CA THR A 5 -5.97 6.70 -16.23
C THR A 5 -4.75 6.03 -15.64
N ASN A 6 -4.94 5.09 -14.73
CA ASN A 6 -3.88 4.25 -14.19
C ASN A 6 -3.98 2.86 -14.85
N GLU A 7 -2.93 2.38 -15.46
CA GLU A 7 -2.93 1.10 -16.19
C GLU A 7 -3.17 -0.09 -15.26
N PHE A 8 -2.67 -0.02 -14.03
CA PHE A 8 -2.84 -1.07 -13.03
C PHE A 8 -4.23 -1.04 -12.36
N HIS A 9 -4.88 0.13 -12.34
CA HIS A 9 -6.15 0.39 -11.65
C HIS A 9 -7.13 1.13 -12.55
N ASN A 10 -7.46 0.57 -13.71
CA ASN A 10 -8.16 1.29 -14.77
C ASN A 10 -9.70 1.39 -14.62
N LYS A 11 -10.26 1.01 -13.47
CA LYS A 11 -11.72 1.10 -13.21
C LYS A 11 -12.18 2.53 -12.89
N HIS A 12 -11.27 3.42 -12.50
CA HIS A 12 -11.54 4.81 -12.16
C HIS A 12 -10.99 5.77 -13.19
N THR A 13 -11.58 6.96 -13.27
CA THR A 13 -10.93 8.15 -13.82
C THR A 13 -10.24 8.88 -12.66
N TYR A 14 -8.93 9.02 -12.74
CA TYR A 14 -8.15 9.74 -11.75
C TYR A 14 -8.20 11.22 -12.07
N ILE A 15 -8.32 12.05 -11.04
CA ILE A 15 -8.33 13.50 -11.18
C ILE A 15 -7.25 14.14 -10.32
N LYS A 16 -6.72 15.26 -10.79
CA LYS A 16 -5.84 16.15 -10.04
C LYS A 16 -6.43 17.56 -10.04
N ILE A 17 -6.55 18.16 -8.87
CA ILE A 17 -7.09 19.49 -8.67
C ILE A 17 -6.01 20.37 -8.06
N ASP A 18 -5.46 21.29 -8.86
CA ASP A 18 -4.44 22.24 -8.39
C ASP A 18 -5.06 23.54 -7.85
N ASP A 19 -6.30 23.85 -8.27
CA ASP A 19 -7.00 25.07 -7.91
C ASP A 19 -8.52 24.79 -7.86
N ILE A 20 -9.08 24.81 -6.66
CA ILE A 20 -10.49 24.50 -6.41
C ILE A 20 -11.43 25.55 -6.98
N GLU A 21 -11.00 26.82 -7.09
CA GLU A 21 -11.83 27.90 -7.62
C GLU A 21 -12.11 27.72 -9.13
N LYS A 22 -11.28 26.95 -9.82
CA LYS A 22 -11.42 26.64 -11.25
C LYS A 22 -12.18 25.35 -11.53
N VAL A 23 -12.70 24.67 -10.51
CA VAL A 23 -13.42 23.40 -10.68
C VAL A 23 -14.90 23.58 -10.40
N ASN A 24 -15.74 23.27 -11.39
CA ASN A 24 -17.19 23.28 -11.20
C ASN A 24 -17.69 21.88 -10.80
N LEU A 25 -18.65 21.84 -9.87
CA LEU A 25 -19.28 20.57 -9.47
C LEU A 25 -19.93 19.84 -10.66
N SER A 26 -20.51 20.59 -11.60
CA SER A 26 -21.10 20.04 -12.83
C SER A 26 -20.08 19.28 -13.71
N ASP A 27 -18.81 19.70 -13.72
CA ASP A 27 -17.76 19.03 -14.50
C ASP A 27 -17.43 17.69 -13.86
N LEU A 28 -17.34 17.62 -12.53
CA LEU A 28 -17.15 16.38 -11.77
C LEU A 28 -18.33 15.42 -11.95
N GLU A 29 -19.57 15.93 -11.95
CA GLU A 29 -20.77 15.15 -12.22
C GLU A 29 -20.77 14.58 -13.65
N ALA A 30 -20.37 15.38 -14.63
CA ALA A 30 -20.29 14.95 -16.01
C ALA A 30 -19.27 13.81 -16.19
N LEU A 31 -18.09 13.93 -15.59
CA LEU A 31 -17.06 12.88 -15.58
C LEU A 31 -17.53 11.60 -14.87
N ALA A 32 -18.24 11.76 -13.73
CA ALA A 32 -18.73 10.63 -12.94
C ALA A 32 -19.84 9.81 -13.63
N LYS A 33 -20.44 10.28 -14.75
CA LYS A 33 -21.41 9.52 -15.56
C LYS A 33 -20.77 8.32 -16.26
N ASP A 34 -19.48 8.41 -16.59
CA ASP A 34 -18.80 7.33 -17.32
C ASP A 34 -18.12 6.34 -16.38
N ARG A 35 -17.36 6.81 -15.41
CA ARG A 35 -16.62 5.99 -14.43
C ARG A 35 -16.64 6.66 -13.07
N PRO A 36 -16.40 5.89 -11.97
CA PRO A 36 -16.09 6.48 -10.69
C PRO A 36 -14.87 7.39 -10.80
N LEU A 37 -14.83 8.46 -10.03
CA LEU A 37 -13.68 9.37 -9.96
C LEU A 37 -12.86 9.04 -8.72
N GLN A 38 -11.53 9.14 -8.82
CA GLN A 38 -10.60 8.94 -7.72
C GLN A 38 -9.60 10.10 -7.65
N ILE A 39 -9.32 10.57 -6.44
CA ILE A 39 -8.30 11.57 -6.17
C ILE A 39 -7.52 11.18 -4.91
N GLY A 40 -6.20 11.35 -4.95
CA GLY A 40 -5.32 11.27 -3.79
C GLY A 40 -4.90 12.67 -3.37
N ILE A 41 -4.97 12.96 -2.06
CA ILE A 41 -4.59 14.24 -1.48
C ILE A 41 -4.02 14.04 -0.08
N TYR A 42 -3.17 14.95 0.38
CA TYR A 42 -2.72 14.93 1.77
C TYR A 42 -3.80 15.41 2.75
N SER A 43 -3.83 14.79 3.93
CA SER A 43 -4.87 15.01 4.94
C SER A 43 -4.85 16.40 5.60
N ASP A 44 -3.82 17.20 5.35
CA ASP A 44 -3.71 18.60 5.77
C ASP A 44 -4.30 19.61 4.75
N GLN A 45 -4.69 19.15 3.54
CA GLN A 45 -5.33 19.97 2.51
C GLN A 45 -6.82 20.20 2.81
N LEU A 46 -7.12 20.87 3.92
CA LEU A 46 -8.47 20.96 4.51
C LEU A 46 -9.51 21.55 3.56
N ASP A 47 -9.16 22.62 2.82
CA ASP A 47 -10.09 23.26 1.88
C ASP A 47 -10.49 22.33 0.74
N LEU A 48 -9.52 21.57 0.22
CA LEU A 48 -9.77 20.58 -0.82
C LEU A 48 -10.61 19.41 -0.29
N ILE A 49 -10.37 18.98 0.94
CA ILE A 49 -11.19 17.95 1.61
C ILE A 49 -12.65 18.40 1.74
N GLU A 50 -12.88 19.65 2.17
CA GLU A 50 -14.23 20.17 2.27
C GLU A 50 -14.93 20.27 0.92
N PHE A 51 -14.20 20.72 -0.13
CA PHE A 51 -14.71 20.75 -1.49
C PHE A 51 -15.08 19.35 -1.99
N LEU A 52 -14.22 18.37 -1.78
CA LEU A 52 -14.48 16.98 -2.18
C LEU A 52 -15.70 16.39 -1.46
N LYS A 53 -15.87 16.66 -0.17
CA LYS A 53 -17.07 16.24 0.59
C LYS A 53 -18.34 16.86 0.03
N LYS A 54 -18.31 18.15 -0.33
CA LYS A 54 -19.45 18.84 -0.99
C LYS A 54 -19.74 18.28 -2.39
N ALA A 55 -18.73 17.71 -3.04
CA ALA A 55 -18.84 17.05 -4.33
C ALA A 55 -19.16 15.54 -4.23
N ASP A 56 -19.61 15.04 -3.07
CA ASP A 56 -19.97 13.64 -2.79
C ASP A 56 -18.81 12.63 -2.93
N PHE A 57 -17.58 13.09 -2.74
CA PHE A 57 -16.46 12.16 -2.60
C PHE A 57 -16.42 11.58 -1.18
N ILE A 58 -16.09 10.30 -1.10
CA ILE A 58 -16.00 9.56 0.16
C ILE A 58 -14.56 9.12 0.36
N LEU A 59 -14.00 9.37 1.55
CA LEU A 59 -12.71 8.84 1.96
C LEU A 59 -12.77 7.30 1.96
N LYS A 60 -11.87 6.66 1.22
CA LYS A 60 -11.79 5.21 1.08
C LYS A 60 -10.54 4.61 1.72
N ARG A 61 -9.44 5.34 1.73
CA ARG A 61 -8.16 4.84 2.22
C ARG A 61 -7.31 5.99 2.75
N LYS A 62 -6.54 5.72 3.79
CA LYS A 62 -5.43 6.54 4.29
C LYS A 62 -4.15 5.75 4.13
N CYS A 63 -3.17 6.33 3.48
CA CYS A 63 -1.83 5.81 3.38
C CYS A 63 -0.89 6.66 4.23
N TYR A 64 -0.11 6.04 5.08
CA TYR A 64 0.90 6.69 5.90
C TYR A 64 2.28 6.33 5.36
N GLU A 65 3.06 7.33 5.02
CA GLU A 65 4.48 7.20 4.70
C GLU A 65 5.27 7.14 6.01
N VAL A 66 5.99 6.05 6.24
CA VAL A 66 6.71 5.81 7.50
C VAL A 66 8.20 5.72 7.22
N GLU A 67 8.95 6.67 7.76
CA GLU A 67 10.39 6.61 7.92
C GLU A 67 10.68 6.29 9.38
N ALA A 68 11.47 5.26 9.65
CA ALA A 68 11.69 4.79 11.01
C ALA A 68 13.08 4.20 11.22
N THR A 69 13.62 4.44 12.40
CA THR A 69 14.85 3.81 12.93
C THR A 69 14.51 2.78 14.00
N GLU A 70 15.49 1.96 14.40
CA GLU A 70 15.30 1.01 15.51
C GLU A 70 14.90 1.69 16.83
N LYS A 71 15.26 2.98 17.01
CA LYS A 71 14.93 3.76 18.22
C LYS A 71 13.45 4.12 18.31
N ASP A 72 12.74 4.12 17.16
CA ASP A 72 11.34 4.46 17.09
C ASP A 72 10.43 3.26 17.40
N LEU A 73 11.01 2.08 17.66
CA LEU A 73 10.26 0.92 18.09
C LEU A 73 9.61 1.11 19.46
N LYS A 74 8.32 0.79 19.58
CA LYS A 74 7.62 0.79 20.88
C LYS A 74 8.17 -0.19 21.89
N LYS A 75 8.77 -1.28 21.39
CA LYS A 75 9.39 -2.35 22.18
C LYS A 75 10.64 -2.84 21.46
N PRO A 76 11.69 -3.24 22.17
CA PRO A 76 12.86 -3.89 21.57
C PRO A 76 12.42 -5.11 20.73
N LEU A 77 13.15 -5.36 19.63
CA LEU A 77 12.96 -6.56 18.84
C LEU A 77 13.30 -7.81 19.67
N GLU A 78 12.50 -8.84 19.47
CA GLU A 78 12.78 -10.15 20.06
C GLU A 78 13.91 -10.86 19.29
N PRO A 79 14.61 -11.83 19.93
CA PRO A 79 15.53 -12.68 19.19
C PRO A 79 14.84 -13.35 18.02
N THR A 80 15.49 -13.31 16.85
CA THR A 80 14.94 -13.88 15.62
C THR A 80 14.61 -15.36 15.77
N LYS A 81 13.51 -15.80 15.18
CA LYS A 81 13.16 -17.23 15.02
C LYS A 81 14.01 -17.92 13.95
N SER A 82 14.86 -17.15 13.25
CA SER A 82 15.73 -17.64 12.15
C SER A 82 14.98 -18.39 11.02
N LYS A 83 13.71 -18.04 10.82
CA LYS A 83 12.87 -18.60 9.75
C LYS A 83 12.94 -17.81 8.45
N GLY A 84 13.36 -16.55 8.54
CA GLY A 84 13.45 -15.63 7.42
C GLY A 84 14.52 -16.06 6.41
N LYS A 85 14.13 -16.08 5.15
CA LYS A 85 14.99 -16.37 4.02
C LYS A 85 14.97 -15.22 3.02
N LEU A 86 16.03 -15.11 2.23
CA LEU A 86 16.10 -14.17 1.11
C LEU A 86 16.01 -14.92 -0.21
N THR A 87 15.39 -14.30 -1.19
CA THR A 87 15.36 -14.75 -2.58
C THR A 87 15.39 -13.53 -3.51
N LYS A 88 15.68 -13.77 -4.78
CA LYS A 88 15.73 -12.72 -5.81
C LYS A 88 14.98 -13.14 -7.06
N LYS A 89 14.64 -12.16 -7.86
CA LYS A 89 13.94 -12.34 -9.15
C LYS A 89 14.63 -13.38 -10.02
N GLY A 90 13.82 -14.29 -10.58
CA GLY A 90 14.30 -15.43 -11.36
C GLY A 90 14.51 -16.72 -10.55
N GLU A 91 14.40 -16.70 -9.22
CA GLU A 91 14.43 -17.88 -8.38
C GLU A 91 12.99 -18.38 -8.09
N GLU A 92 12.81 -19.71 -7.94
CA GLU A 92 11.48 -20.31 -7.70
C GLU A 92 10.77 -19.72 -6.47
N ALA A 93 11.51 -19.48 -5.40
CA ALA A 93 10.95 -18.89 -4.18
C ALA A 93 10.48 -17.45 -4.41
N PHE A 94 11.16 -16.67 -5.25
CA PHE A 94 10.72 -15.32 -5.62
C PHE A 94 9.41 -15.36 -6.42
N GLU A 95 9.27 -16.29 -7.36
CA GLU A 95 8.04 -16.43 -8.13
C GLU A 95 6.82 -16.71 -7.23
N LYS A 96 7.02 -17.57 -6.22
CA LYS A 96 6.00 -17.87 -5.20
C LYS A 96 5.70 -16.65 -4.33
N ALA A 97 6.72 -15.90 -3.92
CA ALA A 97 6.58 -14.66 -3.15
C ALA A 97 5.83 -13.58 -3.95
N ALA A 98 6.17 -13.38 -5.21
CA ALA A 98 5.50 -12.45 -6.12
C ALA A 98 4.01 -12.81 -6.33
N ALA A 99 3.71 -14.10 -6.50
CA ALA A 99 2.33 -14.58 -6.63
C ALA A 99 1.52 -14.34 -5.33
N LEU A 100 2.14 -14.52 -4.16
CA LEU A 100 1.52 -14.23 -2.87
C LEU A 100 1.22 -12.73 -2.72
N VAL A 101 2.21 -11.86 -3.01
CA VAL A 101 2.02 -10.40 -2.98
C VAL A 101 0.90 -9.98 -3.93
N PHE A 102 0.89 -10.49 -5.16
CA PHE A 102 -0.17 -10.17 -6.13
C PHE A 102 -1.56 -10.51 -5.60
N ALA A 103 -1.73 -11.71 -5.04
CA ALA A 103 -3.02 -12.15 -4.50
C ALA A 103 -3.44 -11.31 -3.28
N TYR A 104 -2.49 -10.99 -2.39
CA TYR A 104 -2.70 -10.17 -1.21
C TYR A 104 -3.04 -8.73 -1.59
N TYR A 105 -2.24 -8.10 -2.45
CA TYR A 105 -2.45 -6.74 -2.95
C TYR A 105 -3.82 -6.59 -3.62
N LYS A 106 -4.16 -7.54 -4.50
CA LYS A 106 -5.47 -7.54 -5.16
C LYS A 106 -6.63 -7.56 -4.16
N ARG A 107 -6.52 -8.36 -3.10
CA ARG A 107 -7.54 -8.47 -2.05
C ARG A 107 -7.66 -7.19 -1.22
N THR A 108 -6.55 -6.62 -0.77
CA THR A 108 -6.54 -5.42 0.09
C THR A 108 -6.96 -4.15 -0.64
N HIS A 109 -6.75 -4.09 -1.97
CA HIS A 109 -7.09 -2.94 -2.81
C HIS A 109 -8.46 -3.02 -3.50
N GLU A 110 -9.15 -4.19 -3.45
CA GLU A 110 -10.41 -4.40 -4.19
C GLU A 110 -11.49 -3.37 -3.87
N SER A 111 -11.62 -2.96 -2.60
CA SER A 111 -12.66 -2.03 -2.16
C SER A 111 -12.39 -0.55 -2.47
N VAL A 112 -11.14 -0.22 -2.80
CA VAL A 112 -10.70 1.17 -3.04
C VAL A 112 -10.40 1.39 -4.52
N SER A 113 -9.47 0.60 -5.05
CA SER A 113 -8.97 0.70 -6.42
C SER A 113 -8.55 -0.69 -6.88
N SER A 114 -9.49 -1.46 -7.44
CA SER A 114 -9.21 -2.84 -7.85
C SER A 114 -8.06 -2.92 -8.83
N LEU A 115 -7.14 -3.86 -8.58
CA LEU A 115 -6.08 -4.20 -9.53
C LEU A 115 -6.69 -4.82 -10.78
N THR A 116 -6.30 -4.32 -11.97
CA THR A 116 -6.90 -4.72 -13.25
C THR A 116 -5.93 -5.44 -14.18
N VAL A 117 -4.66 -5.53 -13.80
CA VAL A 117 -3.62 -6.27 -14.54
C VAL A 117 -3.48 -7.70 -14.03
N GLY A 118 -2.87 -8.56 -14.85
CA GLY A 118 -2.51 -9.93 -14.48
C GLY A 118 -1.19 -10.00 -13.72
N LEU A 119 -0.89 -11.21 -13.18
CA LEU A 119 0.32 -11.45 -12.40
C LEU A 119 1.61 -11.08 -13.17
N GLU A 120 1.71 -11.45 -14.45
CA GLU A 120 2.96 -11.22 -15.23
C GLU A 120 3.25 -9.73 -15.39
N GLN A 121 2.23 -8.92 -15.72
CA GLN A 121 2.40 -7.46 -15.80
C GLN A 121 2.69 -6.84 -14.41
N PHE A 122 2.07 -7.35 -13.34
CA PHE A 122 2.35 -6.90 -11.98
C PHE A 122 3.80 -7.18 -11.57
N LYS A 123 4.35 -8.33 -11.98
CA LYS A 123 5.75 -8.71 -11.71
C LYS A 123 6.78 -7.77 -12.34
N GLU A 124 6.42 -7.03 -13.41
CA GLU A 124 7.34 -6.10 -14.06
C GLU A 124 7.74 -4.94 -13.15
N ILE A 125 6.85 -4.52 -12.23
CA ILE A 125 7.09 -3.40 -11.30
C ILE A 125 7.62 -3.83 -9.93
N LEU A 126 7.73 -5.13 -9.67
CA LEU A 126 8.17 -5.61 -8.37
C LEU A 126 9.69 -5.45 -8.18
N PRO A 127 10.15 -5.12 -6.95
CA PRO A 127 11.56 -5.16 -6.57
C PRO A 127 12.22 -6.50 -6.85
N GLU A 128 13.55 -6.47 -6.93
CA GLU A 128 14.35 -7.64 -7.28
C GLU A 128 14.55 -8.64 -6.13
N LYS A 129 14.28 -8.24 -4.87
CA LYS A 129 14.55 -9.01 -3.67
C LYS A 129 13.31 -9.24 -2.84
N ALA A 130 13.20 -10.43 -2.24
CA ALA A 130 12.19 -10.74 -1.25
C ALA A 130 12.80 -11.34 0.02
N PHE A 131 12.25 -10.93 1.17
CA PHE A 131 12.39 -11.63 2.44
C PHE A 131 11.12 -12.45 2.66
N TYR A 132 11.23 -13.74 3.03
CA TYR A 132 10.05 -14.59 3.09
C TYR A 132 10.15 -15.68 4.16
N TYR A 133 8.98 -16.15 4.61
CA TYR A 133 8.80 -17.38 5.38
C TYR A 133 8.19 -18.44 4.49
N GLU A 134 8.69 -19.68 4.64
CA GLU A 134 8.22 -20.84 3.90
C GLU A 134 8.04 -22.04 4.82
N GLU A 135 6.96 -22.75 4.65
CA GLU A 135 6.72 -24.04 5.28
C GLU A 135 6.21 -25.05 4.23
N LYS A 136 6.83 -26.25 4.21
CA LYS A 136 6.46 -27.36 3.29
C LYS A 136 6.38 -26.96 1.82
N GLY A 137 7.27 -26.04 1.38
CA GLY A 137 7.34 -25.57 0.00
C GLY A 137 6.33 -24.47 -0.37
N GLN A 138 5.55 -23.99 0.61
CA GLN A 138 4.62 -22.89 0.45
C GLN A 138 5.15 -21.63 1.14
N VAL A 139 5.18 -20.51 0.42
CA VAL A 139 5.48 -19.18 1.00
C VAL A 139 4.26 -18.72 1.79
N LEU A 140 4.44 -18.50 3.09
CA LEU A 140 3.38 -18.07 4.01
C LEU A 140 3.34 -16.56 4.17
N MET A 141 4.52 -15.93 4.22
CA MET A 141 4.69 -14.49 4.41
C MET A 141 5.82 -14.00 3.52
N THR A 142 5.71 -12.79 3.02
CA THR A 142 6.77 -12.17 2.22
C THR A 142 6.75 -10.65 2.31
N ALA A 143 7.93 -10.04 2.20
CA ALA A 143 8.16 -8.63 1.97
C ALA A 143 9.05 -8.47 0.73
N LEU A 144 8.62 -7.69 -0.25
CA LEU A 144 9.47 -7.31 -1.37
C LEU A 144 10.22 -6.04 -1.01
N LEU A 145 11.54 -6.07 -1.20
CA LEU A 145 12.47 -5.06 -0.68
C LEU A 145 13.20 -4.34 -1.79
N GLU A 146 13.21 -3.02 -1.71
CA GLU A 146 14.06 -2.16 -2.53
C GLU A 146 15.01 -1.37 -1.62
N ASN A 147 16.23 -1.90 -1.41
CA ASN A 147 17.19 -1.41 -0.41
C ASN A 147 16.59 -1.42 1.01
N GLU A 148 16.45 -0.23 1.65
CA GLU A 148 15.83 0.00 2.96
C GLU A 148 14.29 0.04 2.91
N GLU A 149 13.69 0.05 1.73
CA GLU A 149 12.25 0.13 1.55
C GLU A 149 11.58 -1.25 1.60
N ILE A 150 10.49 -1.33 2.35
CA ILE A 150 9.53 -2.43 2.27
C ILE A 150 8.44 -2.01 1.27
N ALA A 151 8.64 -2.32 -0.01
CA ALA A 151 7.77 -1.89 -1.08
C ALA A 151 6.42 -2.64 -1.11
N TYR A 152 6.41 -3.92 -0.77
CA TYR A 152 5.18 -4.73 -0.73
C TYR A 152 5.24 -5.76 0.39
N LEU A 153 4.08 -6.02 0.98
CA LEU A 153 3.86 -7.11 1.93
C LEU A 153 2.86 -8.12 1.36
N GLY A 154 2.96 -9.37 1.80
CA GLY A 154 2.01 -10.41 1.46
C GLY A 154 1.97 -11.51 2.50
N GLY A 155 0.78 -12.02 2.82
CA GLY A 155 0.60 -13.07 3.82
C GLY A 155 -0.60 -13.94 3.58
N LEU A 156 -0.48 -15.21 3.99
CA LEU A 156 -1.53 -16.23 4.00
C LEU A 156 -1.93 -16.66 5.41
N ASP A 157 -1.04 -16.47 6.40
CA ASP A 157 -1.19 -17.06 7.73
C ASP A 157 -0.95 -16.02 8.83
N ASP A 158 -2.03 -15.57 9.45
CA ASP A 158 -2.03 -14.56 10.50
C ASP A 158 -1.27 -15.04 11.76
N SER A 159 -1.12 -16.37 11.96
CA SER A 159 -0.47 -16.94 13.15
C SER A 159 1.04 -16.71 13.19
N VAL A 160 1.68 -16.41 12.06
CA VAL A 160 3.12 -16.17 11.96
C VAL A 160 3.49 -14.72 11.65
N GLU A 161 2.50 -13.81 11.55
CA GLU A 161 2.72 -12.42 11.17
C GLU A 161 3.67 -11.67 12.12
N ASP A 162 3.48 -11.80 13.44
CA ASP A 162 4.31 -11.09 14.41
C ASP A 162 5.76 -11.59 14.40
N ASP A 163 5.97 -12.90 14.29
CA ASP A 163 7.30 -13.50 14.15
C ASP A 163 7.96 -13.04 12.84
N PHE A 164 7.20 -13.02 11.73
CA PHE A 164 7.68 -12.56 10.43
C PHE A 164 8.10 -11.10 10.44
N ILE A 165 7.25 -10.21 10.96
CA ILE A 165 7.55 -8.78 11.06
C ILE A 165 8.77 -8.54 11.96
N ASN A 166 8.88 -9.26 13.09
CA ASN A 166 10.05 -9.16 13.95
C ASN A 166 11.34 -9.57 13.22
N ASP A 167 11.35 -10.71 12.56
CA ASP A 167 12.54 -11.20 11.83
C ASP A 167 12.89 -10.29 10.64
N LEU A 168 11.88 -9.74 9.95
CA LEU A 168 12.07 -8.77 8.88
C LEU A 168 12.74 -7.49 9.42
N LEU A 169 12.26 -6.94 10.52
CA LEU A 169 12.83 -5.74 11.15
C LEU A 169 14.23 -6.00 11.67
N VAL A 170 14.50 -7.17 12.29
CA VAL A 170 15.86 -7.57 12.69
C VAL A 170 16.79 -7.60 11.47
N TYR A 171 16.33 -8.16 10.34
CA TYR A 171 17.11 -8.20 9.11
C TYR A 171 17.37 -6.78 8.57
N LEU A 172 16.36 -5.92 8.53
CA LEU A 172 16.48 -4.58 7.97
C LEU A 172 17.38 -3.70 8.83
N PHE A 173 17.20 -3.60 10.14
CA PHE A 173 18.02 -2.75 11.02
C PHE A 173 19.46 -3.28 11.21
N LYS A 174 19.71 -4.56 10.90
CA LYS A 174 21.09 -5.05 10.80
C LYS A 174 21.83 -4.49 9.56
N ASN A 175 21.12 -4.17 8.49
CA ASN A 175 21.69 -3.75 7.22
C ASN A 175 21.52 -2.26 6.93
N TYR A 176 20.52 -1.61 7.51
CA TYR A 176 20.16 -0.20 7.27
C TYR A 176 19.94 0.52 8.59
N GLN A 177 20.27 1.82 8.62
CA GLN A 177 20.06 2.65 9.81
C GLN A 177 18.61 3.12 9.94
N GLU A 178 17.94 3.25 8.81
CA GLU A 178 16.57 3.71 8.66
C GLU A 178 15.86 2.83 7.64
N ILE A 179 14.55 2.70 7.79
CA ILE A 179 13.70 1.97 6.86
C ILE A 179 12.53 2.85 6.42
N PHE A 180 12.04 2.59 5.21
CA PHE A 180 10.86 3.25 4.66
C PHE A 180 9.79 2.22 4.30
N PHE A 181 8.53 2.56 4.51
CA PHE A 181 7.38 1.80 4.01
C PHE A 181 6.10 2.62 4.00
N GLU A 182 5.19 2.25 3.12
CA GLU A 182 3.82 2.77 3.12
C GLU A 182 2.89 1.87 3.93
N ALA A 183 1.98 2.48 4.70
CA ALA A 183 1.02 1.75 5.51
C ALA A 183 -0.41 2.21 5.22
N ASP A 184 -1.07 1.49 4.34
CA ASP A 184 -2.50 1.66 4.07
C ASP A 184 -3.34 1.18 5.26
N ASN A 185 -4.30 1.99 5.69
CA ASN A 185 -5.23 1.59 6.75
C ASN A 185 -6.18 0.45 6.34
N THR A 186 -6.23 0.12 5.07
CA THR A 186 -6.98 -1.02 4.51
C THR A 186 -6.14 -2.29 4.38
N ASP A 187 -4.84 -2.21 4.69
CA ASP A 187 -3.91 -3.33 4.69
C ASP A 187 -3.58 -3.75 6.14
N PRO A 188 -4.04 -4.94 6.59
CA PRO A 188 -3.79 -5.42 7.94
C PRO A 188 -2.31 -5.60 8.27
N LEU A 189 -1.49 -6.13 7.33
CA LEU A 189 -0.05 -6.33 7.56
C LEU A 189 0.69 -5.00 7.68
N ALA A 190 0.44 -4.06 6.77
CA ALA A 190 1.04 -2.73 6.81
C ALA A 190 0.63 -1.97 8.09
N THR A 191 -0.65 -2.07 8.50
CA THR A 191 -1.15 -1.52 9.77
C THR A 191 -0.45 -2.16 10.98
N ARG A 192 -0.24 -3.47 10.98
CA ARG A 192 0.48 -4.20 12.04
C ARG A 192 1.94 -3.80 12.10
N LEU A 193 2.62 -3.70 10.95
CA LEU A 193 4.00 -3.23 10.85
C LEU A 193 4.15 -1.81 11.42
N ARG A 194 3.32 -0.86 10.95
CA ARG A 194 3.28 0.52 11.48
C ARG A 194 3.02 0.54 12.99
N GLY A 195 2.20 -0.36 13.48
CA GLY A 195 1.90 -0.52 14.91
C GLY A 195 3.10 -0.88 15.79
N LYS A 196 4.23 -1.34 15.22
CA LYS A 196 5.47 -1.61 15.97
C LYS A 196 6.22 -0.32 16.34
N PHE A 197 5.97 0.78 15.64
CA PHE A 197 6.67 2.05 15.82
C PHE A 197 5.86 3.07 16.62
N ILE A 198 6.57 3.98 17.30
CA ILE A 198 5.99 5.18 17.88
C ILE A 198 5.66 6.09 16.70
N SER A 199 4.38 6.43 16.54
CA SER A 199 3.97 7.38 15.53
C SER A 199 3.30 8.56 16.21
N GLU A 200 3.73 9.77 15.87
CA GLU A 200 3.01 10.99 16.18
C GLU A 200 1.82 11.16 15.21
N ALA A 201 0.99 12.18 15.41
CA ALA A 201 -0.12 12.47 14.50
C ALA A 201 0.45 12.81 13.11
N GLU A 202 0.33 11.88 12.19
CA GLU A 202 0.96 11.98 10.89
C GLU A 202 -0.02 12.47 9.83
N ILE A 203 0.50 13.24 8.88
CA ILE A 203 -0.18 13.54 7.64
C ILE A 203 -0.26 12.23 6.84
N SER A 204 -1.45 11.91 6.35
CA SER A 204 -1.68 10.74 5.48
C SER A 204 -1.98 11.19 4.05
N TYR A 205 -1.64 10.35 3.08
CA TYR A 205 -2.10 10.50 1.71
C TYR A 205 -3.43 9.78 1.55
N ASP A 206 -4.50 10.57 1.46
CA ASP A 206 -5.89 10.12 1.55
C ASP A 206 -6.48 9.87 0.15
N THR A 207 -7.07 8.71 -0.06
CA THR A 207 -7.77 8.38 -1.31
C THR A 207 -9.27 8.64 -1.16
N TYR A 208 -9.79 9.57 -1.95
CA TYR A 208 -11.22 9.87 -2.05
C TYR A 208 -11.81 9.35 -3.35
N VAL A 209 -13.01 8.81 -3.29
CA VAL A 209 -13.72 8.26 -4.45
C VAL A 209 -15.14 8.83 -4.52
N LYS A 210 -15.52 9.31 -5.71
CA LYS A 210 -16.90 9.62 -6.07
C LYS A 210 -17.45 8.47 -6.91
N ALA A 211 -18.56 7.88 -6.47
CA ALA A 211 -19.19 6.79 -7.18
C ALA A 211 -19.68 7.22 -8.58
N LYS A 212 -19.71 6.27 -9.51
CA LYS A 212 -20.36 6.48 -10.80
C LYS A 212 -21.83 6.85 -10.58
N LEU A 213 -22.29 7.91 -11.22
CA LEU A 213 -23.70 8.31 -11.18
C LEU A 213 -24.55 7.28 -11.93
N LYS A 214 -25.63 6.83 -11.28
CA LYS A 214 -26.63 5.97 -11.95
C LYS A 214 -27.38 6.82 -12.98
N LYS A 215 -27.58 6.24 -14.15
CA LYS A 215 -28.44 6.85 -15.20
C LYS A 215 -29.88 6.87 -14.74
#